data_3107cd5624d590416414f98ef70aa05a
#
_entry.id   3107cd5624d590416414f98ef70aa05a
#
_cell.length_a   1.000
_cell.length_b   1.000
_cell.length_c   1.000
_cell.angle_alpha   90.00
_cell.angle_beta   90.00
_cell.angle_gamma   90.00
#
_symmetry.space_group_name_H-M   'P 1'
#
loop_
_entity.id
_entity.type
_entity.pdbx_description
1 polymer ?
#
loop_
_entity_poly.entity_id
_entity_poly.type
_entity_poly.pdbx_seq_one_letter_code
_entity_poly.pdbx_strand_id
1 'polypeptide(L)'
;MNLANTVLLITGGTGSFGHAVLDRFLTTDIREIRILSRDEKKQDDMRHAYQKWNPQYADKIKFYIGDVRDYRSIAPAFRGVDFVFHAAALKQVPSCEFFPMEAVKTNI
;
A
#
# COMPACT_ATOMS: atom_id res chain seq x y z
N MET A 1 -17.69 6.56 -6.34
CA MET A 1 -16.36 7.08 -6.63
C MET A 1 -15.66 6.17 -7.61
N ASN A 2 -15.12 6.73 -8.68
CA ASN A 2 -14.43 5.95 -9.72
C ASN A 2 -12.94 5.88 -9.40
N LEU A 3 -12.44 4.67 -9.12
CA LEU A 3 -11.04 4.42 -8.79
C LEU A 3 -10.29 3.68 -9.90
N ALA A 4 -10.89 3.55 -11.08
CA ALA A 4 -10.34 2.70 -12.15
C ALA A 4 -8.94 3.13 -12.62
N ASN A 5 -8.56 4.38 -12.42
CA ASN A 5 -7.24 4.89 -12.79
C ASN A 5 -6.40 5.25 -11.57
N THR A 6 -6.80 4.80 -10.41
CA THR A 6 -6.18 5.19 -9.14
C THR A 6 -5.20 4.13 -8.66
N VAL A 7 -4.01 4.57 -8.25
CA VAL A 7 -3.00 3.74 -7.60
C VAL A 7 -2.84 4.20 -6.16
N LEU A 8 -3.05 3.29 -5.23
CA LEU A 8 -2.92 3.52 -3.79
C LEU A 8 -1.65 2.83 -3.29
N LEU A 9 -0.85 3.56 -2.51
CA LEU A 9 0.30 2.99 -1.83
C LEU A 9 0.00 2.91 -0.34
N ILE A 10 0.27 1.75 0.25
CA ILE A 10 0.13 1.54 1.69
C ILE A 10 1.51 1.27 2.27
N THR A 11 2.01 2.17 3.11
CA THR A 11 3.27 1.96 3.82
C THR A 11 2.99 1.18 5.10
N GLY A 12 3.86 0.23 5.44
CA GLY A 12 3.61 -0.66 6.56
C GLY A 12 2.43 -1.59 6.29
N GLY A 13 2.21 -1.91 5.02
CA GLY A 13 1.01 -2.60 4.57
C GLY A 13 0.87 -4.04 5.05
N THR A 14 1.92 -4.62 5.63
CA THR A 14 1.85 -5.98 6.19
C THR A 14 1.32 -6.03 7.62
N GLY A 15 1.09 -4.89 8.26
CA GLY A 15 0.47 -4.82 9.57
C GLY A 15 -1.04 -4.89 9.51
N SER A 16 -1.69 -4.94 10.67
CA SER A 16 -3.15 -5.09 10.75
C SER A 16 -3.90 -3.93 10.10
N PHE A 17 -3.43 -2.70 10.26
CA PHE A 17 -4.07 -1.56 9.62
C PHE A 17 -3.88 -1.59 8.10
N GLY A 18 -2.70 -1.99 7.65
CA GLY A 18 -2.45 -2.14 6.21
C GLY A 18 -3.38 -3.17 5.59
N HIS A 19 -3.57 -4.30 6.26
CA HIS A 19 -4.50 -5.34 5.82
C HIS A 19 -5.93 -4.81 5.73
N ALA A 20 -6.37 -4.07 6.74
CA ALA A 20 -7.73 -3.54 6.76
C ALA A 20 -7.97 -2.57 5.60
N VAL A 21 -7.00 -1.72 5.32
CA VAL A 21 -7.10 -0.78 4.19
C VAL A 21 -7.11 -1.52 2.86
N LEU A 22 -6.21 -2.50 2.72
CA LEU A 22 -6.17 -3.31 1.51
C LEU A 22 -7.50 -4.00 1.26
N ASP A 23 -8.06 -4.66 2.28
CA ASP A 23 -9.32 -5.38 2.12
C ASP A 23 -10.45 -4.44 1.73
N ARG A 24 -10.46 -3.25 2.29
CA ARG A 24 -11.51 -2.28 1.99
C ARG A 24 -11.48 -1.81 0.53
N PHE A 25 -10.29 -1.63 -0.04
CA PHE A 25 -10.18 -1.13 -1.40
C PHE A 25 -10.08 -2.22 -2.46
N LEU A 26 -9.72 -3.43 -2.07
CA LEU A 26 -9.44 -4.50 -3.03
C LEU A 26 -10.63 -4.86 -3.91
N THR A 27 -11.84 -4.80 -3.36
CA THR A 27 -13.05 -5.15 -4.09
C THR A 27 -13.66 -3.97 -4.85
N THR A 28 -13.05 -2.79 -4.78
CA THR A 28 -13.47 -1.64 -5.56
C THR A 28 -12.91 -1.75 -6.99
N ASP A 29 -13.19 -0.78 -7.81
CA ASP A 29 -12.63 -0.72 -9.17
C ASP A 29 -11.21 -0.13 -9.19
N ILE A 30 -10.55 -0.01 -8.04
CA ILE A 30 -9.20 0.56 -7.98
C ILE A 30 -8.25 -0.17 -8.92
N ARG A 31 -7.38 0.60 -9.59
CA ARG A 31 -6.49 0.02 -10.58
C ARG A 31 -5.40 -0.83 -9.95
N GLU A 32 -4.76 -0.32 -8.90
CA GLU A 32 -3.62 -0.99 -8.30
C GLU A 32 -3.46 -0.56 -6.84
N ILE A 33 -3.06 -1.51 -6.00
CA ILE A 33 -2.71 -1.24 -4.60
C ILE A 33 -1.30 -1.73 -4.38
N ARG A 34 -0.41 -0.84 -3.95
CA ARG A 34 0.98 -1.16 -3.66
C ARG A 34 1.21 -1.28 -2.17
N ILE A 35 1.88 -2.35 -1.78
CA ILE A 35 2.24 -2.62 -0.39
C ILE A 35 3.73 -2.37 -0.23
N LEU A 36 4.10 -1.44 0.62
CA LEU A 36 5.49 -1.13 0.91
C LEU A 36 5.78 -1.47 2.36
N SER A 37 6.76 -2.33 2.59
CA SER A 37 7.20 -2.67 3.94
C SER A 37 8.64 -3.16 3.90
N ARG A 38 9.26 -3.29 5.08
CA ARG A 38 10.60 -3.84 5.21
C ARG A 38 10.58 -5.36 5.36
N ASP A 39 9.43 -5.94 5.65
CA ASP A 39 9.34 -7.34 6.03
C ASP A 39 8.99 -8.21 4.82
N GLU A 40 10.04 -8.75 4.20
CA GLU A 40 9.88 -9.60 3.01
C GLU A 40 9.07 -10.86 3.30
N LYS A 41 9.28 -11.46 4.48
CA LYS A 41 8.54 -12.68 4.82
C LYS A 41 7.05 -12.42 4.96
N LYS A 42 6.67 -11.35 5.63
CA LYS A 42 5.26 -10.99 5.76
C LYS A 42 4.62 -10.66 4.43
N GLN A 43 5.37 -10.02 3.53
CA GLN A 43 4.87 -9.76 2.18
C GLN A 43 4.65 -11.05 1.41
N ASP A 44 5.56 -12.00 1.54
CA ASP A 44 5.44 -13.27 0.86
C ASP A 44 4.22 -14.06 1.37
N ASP A 45 4.04 -14.09 2.69
CA ASP A 45 2.87 -14.72 3.29
C ASP A 45 1.58 -14.06 2.82
N MET A 46 1.58 -12.75 2.76
CA MET A 46 0.43 -11.96 2.31
C MET A 46 0.11 -12.22 0.85
N ARG A 47 1.13 -12.27 0.00
CA ARG A 47 0.96 -12.58 -1.43
C ARG A 47 0.31 -13.93 -1.61
N HIS A 48 0.79 -14.95 -0.92
CA HIS A 48 0.24 -16.30 -1.00
C HIS A 48 -1.20 -16.35 -0.50
N ALA A 49 -1.50 -15.66 0.60
CA ALA A 49 -2.84 -15.64 1.16
C ALA A 49 -3.85 -15.04 0.18
N TYR A 50 -3.50 -13.92 -0.44
CA TYR A 50 -4.43 -13.26 -1.36
C TYR A 50 -4.56 -14.05 -2.67
N GLN A 51 -3.51 -14.69 -3.15
CA GLN A 51 -3.60 -15.54 -4.31
C GLN A 51 -4.52 -16.74 -4.06
N LYS A 52 -4.52 -17.25 -2.84
CA LYS A 52 -5.35 -18.40 -2.47
C LYS A 52 -6.81 -18.00 -2.23
N TRP A 53 -7.04 -16.92 -1.48
CA TRP A 53 -8.38 -16.56 -1.01
C TRP A 53 -9.11 -15.54 -1.89
N ASN A 54 -8.35 -14.73 -2.62
CA ASN A 54 -8.91 -13.66 -3.47
C ASN A 54 -8.21 -13.63 -4.83
N PRO A 55 -8.18 -14.76 -5.57
CA PRO A 55 -7.39 -14.81 -6.80
C PRO A 55 -7.84 -13.80 -7.86
N GLN A 56 -9.13 -13.47 -7.89
CA GLN A 56 -9.66 -12.53 -8.87
C GLN A 56 -9.16 -11.10 -8.66
N TYR A 57 -8.67 -10.79 -7.46
CA TYR A 57 -8.18 -9.45 -7.12
C TYR A 57 -6.67 -9.40 -6.91
N ALA A 58 -6.01 -10.56 -6.84
CA ALA A 58 -4.59 -10.62 -6.47
C ALA A 58 -3.69 -9.85 -7.43
N ASP A 59 -4.06 -9.76 -8.69
CA ASP A 59 -3.27 -9.05 -9.69
C ASP A 59 -3.20 -7.55 -9.46
N LYS A 60 -4.12 -6.99 -8.69
CA LYS A 60 -4.10 -5.57 -8.36
C LYS A 60 -3.05 -5.22 -7.31
N ILE A 61 -2.58 -6.21 -6.56
CA ILE A 61 -1.67 -5.98 -5.44
C ILE A 61 -0.24 -6.12 -5.91
N LYS A 62 0.56 -5.06 -5.72
CA LYS A 62 1.99 -5.06 -6.05
C LYS A 62 2.78 -4.86 -4.77
N PHE A 63 3.87 -5.60 -4.63
CA PHE A 63 4.66 -5.62 -3.41
C PHE A 63 6.02 -4.98 -3.65
N TYR A 64 6.41 -4.10 -2.72
CA TYR A 64 7.69 -3.40 -2.77
C TYR A 64 8.38 -3.55 -1.42
N ILE A 65 9.66 -3.89 -1.43
CA ILE A 65 10.47 -3.95 -0.22
C ILE A 65 11.24 -2.65 -0.09
N GLY A 66 11.11 -1.98 1.05
CA GLY A 66 11.85 -0.76 1.28
C GLY A 66 11.58 -0.18 2.66
N ASP A 67 12.44 0.75 3.04
CA ASP A 67 12.35 1.45 4.33
C ASP A 67 11.95 2.90 4.05
N VAL A 68 10.84 3.35 4.65
CA VAL A 68 10.36 4.73 4.46
C VAL A 68 11.38 5.79 4.87
N ARG A 69 12.38 5.41 5.67
CA ARG A 69 13.46 6.29 6.07
C ARG A 69 14.56 6.41 5.01
N ASP A 70 14.54 5.57 4.01
CA ASP A 70 15.52 5.57 2.93
C ASP A 70 14.81 5.90 1.62
N TYR A 71 14.91 7.15 1.21
CA TYR A 71 14.23 7.63 0.01
C TYR A 71 14.56 6.80 -1.24
N ARG A 72 15.82 6.40 -1.39
CA ARG A 72 16.22 5.64 -2.57
C ARG A 72 15.56 4.29 -2.66
N SER A 73 15.34 3.65 -1.50
CA SER A 73 14.73 2.33 -1.48
C SER A 73 13.23 2.38 -1.80
N ILE A 74 12.58 3.52 -1.53
CA ILE A 74 11.13 3.63 -1.71
C ILE A 74 10.70 4.36 -2.97
N ALA A 75 11.60 5.09 -3.63
CA ALA A 75 11.25 5.88 -4.80
C ALA A 75 10.51 5.09 -5.88
N PRO A 76 10.90 3.85 -6.22
CA PRO A 76 10.17 3.07 -7.22
C PRO A 76 8.72 2.80 -6.82
N ALA A 77 8.46 2.61 -5.52
CA ALA A 77 7.11 2.32 -5.03
C ALA A 77 6.18 3.53 -5.14
N PHE A 78 6.73 4.74 -5.18
CA PHE A 78 5.94 5.97 -5.26
C PHE A 78 5.62 6.41 -6.68
N ARG A 79 6.27 5.81 -7.66
CA ARG A 79 6.12 6.26 -9.05
C ARG A 79 4.70 5.98 -9.56
N GLY A 80 4.00 7.04 -9.97
CA GLY A 80 2.64 6.91 -10.50
C GLY A 80 1.56 6.72 -9.44
N VAL A 81 1.89 6.90 -8.17
CA VAL A 81 0.94 6.75 -7.07
C VAL A 81 0.09 8.00 -6.93
N ASP A 82 -1.21 7.82 -6.70
CA ASP A 82 -2.16 8.91 -6.51
C ASP A 82 -2.40 9.24 -5.04
N PHE A 83 -2.43 8.22 -4.18
CA PHE A 83 -2.67 8.38 -2.74
C PHE A 83 -1.75 7.50 -1.94
N VAL A 84 -1.34 7.99 -0.78
CA VAL A 84 -0.52 7.24 0.17
C VAL A 84 -1.26 7.11 1.49
N PHE A 85 -1.34 5.88 2.00
CA PHE A 85 -1.85 5.61 3.34
C PHE A 85 -0.68 5.13 4.20
N HIS A 86 -0.36 5.91 5.25
CA HIS A 86 0.77 5.63 6.12
C HIS A 86 0.37 4.74 7.30
N ALA A 87 0.26 3.45 7.08
CA ALA A 87 -0.02 2.51 8.16
C ALA A 87 1.19 2.32 9.07
N ALA A 88 2.40 2.54 8.54
CA ALA A 88 3.62 2.36 9.31
C ALA A 88 3.74 3.33 10.50
N ALA A 89 3.04 4.45 10.46
CA ALA A 89 3.07 5.44 11.54
C ALA A 89 2.16 5.07 12.72
N LEU A 90 1.32 4.06 12.56
CA LEU A 90 0.32 3.68 13.57
C LEU A 90 0.92 2.67 14.53
N LYS A 91 1.38 3.14 15.68
CA LYS A 91 1.96 2.25 16.68
C LYS A 91 1.09 2.07 17.91
N GLN A 92 0.63 3.16 18.49
CA GLN A 92 -0.12 3.12 19.75
C GLN A 92 -1.51 3.70 19.61
N VAL A 93 -1.64 4.78 18.85
CA VAL A 93 -2.91 5.44 18.63
C VAL A 93 -3.31 5.20 17.18
N PRO A 94 -4.42 4.49 16.95
CA PRO A 94 -4.88 4.28 15.59
C PRO A 94 -5.24 5.62 14.95
N SER A 95 -4.45 6.05 14.00
CA SER A 95 -4.78 7.18 13.17
C SER A 95 -4.45 6.83 11.74
N CYS A 96 -5.35 7.19 10.85
CA CYS A 96 -5.21 6.90 9.44
C CYS A 96 -5.13 8.21 8.68
N GLU A 97 -4.09 8.33 7.86
CA GLU A 97 -3.89 9.56 7.09
C GLU A 97 -3.75 9.23 5.62
N PHE A 98 -4.52 9.94 4.81
CA PHE A 98 -4.41 9.88 3.37
C PHE A 98 -3.81 11.18 2.86
N PHE A 99 -2.80 11.07 2.02
CA PHE A 99 -2.15 12.23 1.43
C PHE A 99 -2.30 12.19 -0.08
N PRO A 100 -2.84 13.25 -0.70
CA PRO A 100 -2.79 13.36 -2.15
C PRO A 100 -1.33 13.35 -2.60
N MET A 101 -1.05 12.59 -3.64
CA MET A 101 0.34 12.38 -4.05
C MET A 101 1.04 13.66 -4.46
N GLU A 102 0.32 14.63 -5.00
CA GLU A 102 0.91 15.91 -5.37
C GLU A 102 1.46 16.65 -4.16
N ALA A 103 0.75 16.63 -3.03
CA ALA A 103 1.23 17.24 -1.81
C ALA A 103 2.46 16.53 -1.27
N VAL A 104 2.48 15.20 -1.37
CA VAL A 104 3.63 14.40 -0.95
C VAL A 104 4.85 14.70 -1.83
N LYS A 105 4.66 14.80 -3.14
CA LYS A 105 5.76 15.11 -4.06
C LYS A 105 6.40 16.46 -3.76
N THR A 106 5.63 17.42 -3.34
CA THR A 106 6.14 18.75 -3.01
C THR A 106 7.07 18.70 -1.80
N ASN A 107 6.86 17.77 -0.90
CA ASN A 107 7.57 17.68 0.37
C ASN A 107 8.69 16.63 0.38
N ILE A 108 8.82 15.88 -0.67
CA ILE A 108 9.89 14.91 -0.83
C ILE A 108 11.01 15.49 -1.69
#